data_d1301c99e2df70f9cb2cd37b44aced09
#
_entry.id   d1301c99e2df70f9cb2cd37b44aced09
#
_cell.length_a   1.000
_cell.length_b   1.000
_cell.length_c   1.000
_cell.angle_alpha   90.00
_cell.angle_beta   90.00
_cell.angle_gamma   90.00
#
_symmetry.space_group_name_H-M   'P 1'
#
loop_
_entity.id
_entity.type
_entity.pdbx_description
1 polymer ?
#
loop_
_entity_poly.entity_id
_entity_poly.type
_entity_poly.pdbx_seq_one_letter_code
_entity_poly.pdbx_strand_id
1 'polypeptide(L)'
;TVPAGRPVLFELARGDWKASFVRLARPGYGGKAAWLMAEVRLPEAVDWPHGPAQYSVDGLPVGAGTFALSGDHEDMFFGRDSRVTVDMKQDLRQSGSKGFVGKRQTRDWKWTIEVTNSHTQPVAVRVEDPEPQIGDSAIEVKVVAKPAPVVKDHVNTWNLTVPASGKSVIDYTVEASAPEDMHFIYGR
;
A
#
# COMPACT_ATOMS: atom_id res chain seq x y z
N THR A 1 -39.60 -23.32 11.26
CA THR A 1 -40.34 -22.42 12.19
C THR A 1 -39.32 -21.63 12.99
N VAL A 2 -39.41 -20.34 12.95
CA VAL A 2 -38.55 -19.44 13.72
C VAL A 2 -39.17 -19.29 15.10
N PRO A 3 -38.46 -19.65 16.19
CA PRO A 3 -39.00 -19.48 17.54
C PRO A 3 -39.14 -18.01 17.88
N ALA A 4 -40.26 -17.63 18.50
CA ALA A 4 -40.50 -16.25 18.91
C ALA A 4 -39.56 -15.88 20.09
N GLY A 5 -39.03 -14.66 20.10
CA GLY A 5 -38.26 -14.10 21.20
C GLY A 5 -36.79 -14.55 21.29
N ARG A 6 -36.24 -15.21 20.26
CA ARG A 6 -34.81 -15.53 20.17
C ARG A 6 -34.25 -15.15 18.83
N PRO A 7 -33.06 -14.53 18.79
CA PRO A 7 -32.36 -14.30 17.50
C PRO A 7 -31.98 -15.67 16.89
N VAL A 8 -32.23 -15.83 15.60
CA VAL A 8 -31.85 -17.02 14.84
C VAL A 8 -31.03 -16.60 13.65
N LEU A 9 -29.87 -17.21 13.47
CA LEU A 9 -29.02 -17.00 12.30
C LEU A 9 -29.47 -17.94 11.18
N PHE A 10 -29.68 -17.38 10.00
CA PHE A 10 -29.94 -18.14 8.78
C PHE A 10 -28.80 -17.86 7.79
N GLU A 11 -28.30 -18.92 7.16
CA GLU A 11 -27.45 -18.79 6.00
C GLU A 11 -28.32 -18.36 4.81
N LEU A 12 -28.15 -17.15 4.32
CA LEU A 12 -28.87 -16.63 3.17
C LEU A 12 -28.20 -17.03 1.86
N ALA A 13 -26.87 -17.02 1.85
CA ALA A 13 -26.08 -17.39 0.69
C ALA A 13 -24.70 -17.87 1.13
N ARG A 14 -24.07 -18.67 0.29
CA ARG A 14 -22.68 -19.10 0.39
C ARG A 14 -22.03 -19.01 -0.98
N GLY A 15 -20.80 -18.60 -1.06
CA GLY A 15 -20.02 -18.56 -2.30
C GLY A 15 -18.56 -18.84 -2.04
N ASP A 16 -17.90 -19.49 -2.99
CA ASP A 16 -16.47 -19.69 -3.03
C ASP A 16 -15.88 -18.82 -4.15
N TRP A 17 -14.98 -17.93 -3.78
CA TRP A 17 -14.41 -16.96 -4.71
C TRP A 17 -12.92 -17.13 -4.83
N LYS A 18 -12.42 -16.97 -6.05
CA LYS A 18 -10.98 -16.90 -6.28
C LYS A 18 -10.46 -15.54 -5.81
N ALA A 19 -9.38 -15.57 -5.04
CA ALA A 19 -8.73 -14.37 -4.54
C ALA A 19 -7.22 -14.44 -4.70
N SER A 20 -6.60 -13.28 -4.96
CA SER A 20 -5.16 -13.09 -4.90
C SER A 20 -4.81 -12.43 -3.59
N PHE A 21 -3.90 -13.05 -2.81
CA PHE A 21 -3.49 -12.51 -1.52
C PHE A 21 -2.22 -11.69 -1.65
N VAL A 22 -2.25 -10.47 -1.14
CA VAL A 22 -1.12 -9.56 -1.07
C VAL A 22 -1.06 -8.87 0.29
N ARG A 23 0.13 -8.44 0.72
CA ARG A 23 0.30 -7.59 1.91
C ARG A 23 0.47 -6.17 1.42
N LEU A 24 -0.52 -5.33 1.70
CA LEU A 24 -0.48 -3.92 1.36
C LEU A 24 0.27 -3.13 2.42
N ALA A 25 1.27 -2.36 2.01
CA ALA A 25 2.05 -1.47 2.86
C ALA A 25 2.09 -0.06 2.29
N ARG A 26 1.89 0.94 3.16
CA ARG A 26 1.87 2.36 2.81
C ARG A 26 2.80 3.16 3.73
N PRO A 27 4.12 3.00 3.59
CA PRO A 27 5.09 3.61 4.52
C PRO A 27 5.09 5.14 4.48
N GLY A 28 4.79 5.77 3.36
CA GLY A 28 4.68 7.23 3.22
C GLY A 28 3.61 7.89 4.09
N TYR A 29 2.65 7.11 4.60
CA TYR A 29 1.66 7.57 5.57
C TYR A 29 2.06 7.29 7.02
N GLY A 30 3.34 6.99 7.28
CA GLY A 30 3.88 6.73 8.63
C GLY A 30 3.62 5.33 9.16
N GLY A 31 3.05 4.43 8.36
CA GLY A 31 2.74 3.06 8.75
C GLY A 31 3.91 2.11 8.58
N LYS A 32 4.26 1.35 9.62
CA LYS A 32 5.24 0.24 9.56
C LYS A 32 4.60 -1.12 9.38
N ALA A 33 3.29 -1.17 9.24
CA ALA A 33 2.52 -2.40 9.14
C ALA A 33 2.22 -2.72 7.67
N ALA A 34 2.21 -4.03 7.36
CA ALA A 34 1.58 -4.56 6.18
C ALA A 34 0.21 -5.16 6.54
N TRP A 35 -0.76 -4.99 5.66
CA TRP A 35 -2.13 -5.46 5.85
C TRP A 35 -2.42 -6.59 4.88
N LEU A 36 -2.87 -7.73 5.39
CA LEU A 36 -3.29 -8.83 4.54
C LEU A 36 -4.56 -8.41 3.80
N MET A 37 -4.48 -8.40 2.49
CA MET A 37 -5.54 -8.03 1.58
C MET A 37 -5.79 -9.18 0.61
N ALA A 38 -7.06 -9.45 0.30
CA ALA A 38 -7.48 -10.34 -0.77
C ALA A 38 -8.14 -9.51 -1.87
N GLU A 39 -7.59 -9.56 -3.06
CA GLU A 39 -8.23 -9.04 -4.27
C GLU A 39 -9.16 -10.12 -4.79
N VAL A 40 -10.45 -9.91 -4.61
CA VAL A 40 -11.50 -10.83 -5.04
C VAL A 40 -12.03 -10.39 -6.40
N ARG A 41 -12.12 -11.32 -7.33
CA ARG A 41 -12.78 -11.13 -8.62
C ARG A 41 -13.85 -12.18 -8.81
N LEU A 42 -15.04 -11.72 -9.07
CA LEU A 42 -16.21 -12.56 -9.31
C LEU A 42 -16.42 -12.76 -10.80
N PRO A 43 -16.98 -13.92 -11.21
CA PRO A 43 -17.35 -14.15 -12.60
C PRO A 43 -18.50 -13.25 -13.08
N GLU A 44 -19.35 -12.83 -12.16
CA GLU A 44 -20.51 -11.97 -12.41
C GLU A 44 -20.63 -10.92 -11.31
N ALA A 45 -21.14 -9.75 -11.65
CA ALA A 45 -21.44 -8.70 -10.69
C ALA A 45 -22.52 -9.15 -9.71
N VAL A 46 -22.33 -8.87 -8.45
CA VAL A 46 -23.28 -9.13 -7.37
C VAL A 46 -23.59 -7.84 -6.62
N ASP A 47 -24.71 -7.83 -5.91
CA ASP A 47 -25.07 -6.76 -4.99
C ASP A 47 -25.47 -7.40 -3.66
N TRP A 48 -24.48 -7.47 -2.75
CA TRP A 48 -24.68 -8.04 -1.43
C TRP A 48 -24.94 -6.95 -0.41
N PRO A 49 -25.84 -7.17 0.53
CA PRO A 49 -26.20 -6.16 1.50
C PRO A 49 -25.00 -5.81 2.39
N HIS A 50 -24.90 -4.53 2.68
CA HIS A 50 -23.95 -3.99 3.62
C HIS A 50 -24.22 -4.48 5.05
N GLY A 51 -23.20 -5.00 5.75
CA GLY A 51 -23.39 -5.53 7.09
C GLY A 51 -22.09 -5.81 7.84
N PRO A 52 -22.19 -6.11 9.13
CA PRO A 52 -21.04 -6.51 9.94
C PRO A 52 -20.48 -7.84 9.45
N ALA A 53 -19.16 -7.94 9.40
CA ALA A 53 -18.44 -9.13 8.97
C ALA A 53 -17.40 -9.55 10.01
N GLN A 54 -17.18 -10.84 10.12
CA GLN A 54 -16.05 -11.42 10.81
C GLN A 54 -15.13 -12.09 9.80
N TYR A 55 -13.84 -11.81 9.90
CA TYR A 55 -12.82 -12.34 9.02
C TYR A 55 -12.02 -13.44 9.73
N SER A 56 -11.80 -14.54 9.03
CA SER A 56 -10.98 -15.64 9.51
C SER A 56 -9.99 -16.08 8.44
N VAL A 57 -8.79 -16.48 8.84
CA VAL A 57 -7.77 -17.09 7.96
C VAL A 57 -7.46 -18.46 8.55
N ASP A 58 -7.55 -19.50 7.73
CA ASP A 58 -7.36 -20.90 8.14
C ASP A 58 -8.22 -21.29 9.38
N GLY A 59 -9.43 -20.77 9.44
CA GLY A 59 -10.36 -20.99 10.55
C GLY A 59 -10.08 -20.18 11.82
N LEU A 60 -9.02 -19.39 11.86
CA LEU A 60 -8.68 -18.51 12.98
C LEU A 60 -9.25 -17.10 12.76
N PRO A 61 -9.95 -16.51 13.73
CA PRO A 61 -10.45 -15.15 13.62
C PRO A 61 -9.28 -14.16 13.56
N VAL A 62 -9.29 -13.28 12.56
CA VAL A 62 -8.22 -12.27 12.35
C VAL A 62 -8.73 -10.84 12.49
N GLY A 63 -10.03 -10.64 12.44
CA GLY A 63 -10.61 -9.30 12.57
C GLY A 63 -12.11 -9.29 12.34
N ALA A 64 -12.68 -8.11 12.55
CA ALA A 64 -14.06 -7.81 12.22
C ALA A 64 -14.13 -6.46 11.51
N GLY A 65 -15.13 -6.27 10.71
CA GLY A 65 -15.33 -5.03 9.95
C GLY A 65 -16.71 -4.96 9.35
N THR A 66 -16.83 -4.18 8.32
CA THR A 66 -18.05 -4.10 7.51
C THR A 66 -17.77 -4.75 6.17
N PHE A 67 -18.68 -5.59 5.73
CA PHE A 67 -18.66 -6.17 4.40
C PHE A 67 -19.69 -5.44 3.53
N ALA A 68 -19.26 -5.08 2.34
CA ALA A 68 -20.14 -4.62 1.26
C ALA A 68 -19.51 -5.13 -0.03
N LEU A 69 -20.30 -5.67 -0.91
CA LEU A 69 -19.84 -6.11 -2.21
C LEU A 69 -20.90 -5.73 -3.26
N SER A 70 -20.55 -4.76 -4.08
CA SER A 70 -21.36 -4.34 -5.21
C SER A 70 -20.46 -4.32 -6.44
N GLY A 71 -20.79 -5.13 -7.43
CA GLY A 71 -19.98 -5.30 -8.63
C GLY A 71 -19.31 -6.67 -8.70
N ASP A 72 -18.24 -6.75 -9.49
CA ASP A 72 -17.51 -8.00 -9.78
C ASP A 72 -16.12 -8.07 -9.14
N HIS A 73 -15.77 -7.06 -8.35
CA HIS A 73 -14.45 -7.01 -7.71
C HIS A 73 -14.48 -6.26 -6.39
N GLU A 74 -13.70 -6.74 -5.42
CA GLU A 74 -13.57 -6.14 -4.10
C GLU A 74 -12.20 -6.44 -3.50
N ASP A 75 -11.62 -5.46 -2.79
CA ASP A 75 -10.42 -5.60 -1.98
C ASP A 75 -10.81 -5.80 -0.51
N MET A 76 -10.63 -7.01 -0.01
CA MET A 76 -11.00 -7.37 1.35
C MET A 76 -9.78 -7.36 2.27
N PHE A 77 -9.88 -6.64 3.40
CA PHE A 77 -8.80 -6.54 4.38
C PHE A 77 -9.03 -7.47 5.57
N PHE A 78 -8.07 -8.38 5.80
CA PHE A 78 -8.12 -9.39 6.86
C PHE A 78 -7.34 -9.00 8.12
N GLY A 79 -6.87 -7.77 8.20
CA GLY A 79 -6.12 -7.27 9.34
C GLY A 79 -4.61 -7.18 9.07
N ARG A 80 -3.87 -6.83 10.13
CA ARG A 80 -2.43 -6.63 10.06
C ARG A 80 -1.69 -7.96 10.03
N ASP A 81 -0.75 -8.11 9.11
CA ASP A 81 0.23 -9.20 9.12
C ASP A 81 1.44 -8.80 9.98
N SER A 82 1.49 -9.28 11.23
CA SER A 82 2.56 -8.95 12.18
C SER A 82 3.93 -9.50 11.80
N ARG A 83 4.00 -10.43 10.84
CA ARG A 83 5.24 -11.03 10.35
C ARG A 83 5.84 -10.29 9.16
N VAL A 84 5.13 -9.29 8.63
CA VAL A 84 5.64 -8.41 7.56
C VAL A 84 5.71 -7.00 8.09
N THR A 85 6.91 -6.41 8.07
CA THR A 85 7.15 -5.04 8.49
C THR A 85 7.76 -4.24 7.36
N VAL A 86 7.43 -2.96 7.31
CA VAL A 86 7.95 -2.02 6.32
C VAL A 86 8.52 -0.82 7.06
N ASP A 87 9.74 -0.48 6.76
CA ASP A 87 10.42 0.68 7.35
C ASP A 87 10.93 1.59 6.24
N MET A 88 10.58 2.87 6.31
CA MET A 88 11.01 3.90 5.37
C MET A 88 11.89 4.89 6.09
N LYS A 89 13.13 5.03 5.63
CA LYS A 89 14.15 5.91 6.22
C LYS A 89 14.64 6.91 5.21
N GLN A 90 14.69 8.17 5.61
CA GLN A 90 15.34 9.20 4.81
C GLN A 90 16.86 9.16 5.03
N ASP A 91 17.62 9.17 3.95
CA ASP A 91 19.07 9.39 4.00
C ASP A 91 19.36 10.90 4.00
N LEU A 92 19.47 11.47 5.19
CA LEU A 92 19.75 12.90 5.37
C LEU A 92 21.15 13.32 4.87
N ARG A 93 22.10 12.38 4.75
CA ARG A 93 23.46 12.65 4.27
C ARG A 93 23.50 12.80 2.75
N GLN A 94 22.60 12.12 2.07
CA GLN A 94 22.47 12.15 0.61
C GLN A 94 21.28 12.99 0.13
N SER A 95 20.56 13.63 1.05
CA SER A 95 19.45 14.54 0.74
C SER A 95 19.88 15.98 0.90
N GLY A 96 19.37 16.87 0.07
CA GLY A 96 19.65 18.30 0.19
C GLY A 96 19.88 18.99 -1.16
N SER A 97 20.57 20.13 -1.12
CA SER A 97 20.86 20.90 -2.33
C SER A 97 21.96 20.22 -3.16
N LYS A 98 21.71 20.01 -4.44
CA LYS A 98 22.71 19.53 -5.41
C LYS A 98 23.45 20.66 -6.11
N GLY A 99 23.00 21.92 -5.95
CA GLY A 99 23.57 23.08 -6.62
C GLY A 99 22.66 23.66 -7.71
N PHE A 100 23.27 24.34 -8.67
CA PHE A 100 22.57 25.03 -9.74
C PHE A 100 22.92 24.42 -11.10
N VAL A 101 21.90 24.30 -11.96
CA VAL A 101 22.06 23.97 -13.36
C VAL A 101 21.45 25.12 -14.18
N GLY A 102 22.30 25.97 -14.72
CA GLY A 102 21.85 27.21 -15.34
C GLY A 102 21.25 28.17 -14.31
N LYS A 103 19.99 28.59 -14.50
CA LYS A 103 19.22 29.46 -13.60
C LYS A 103 18.25 28.67 -12.71
N ARG A 104 18.50 27.39 -12.52
CA ARG A 104 17.62 26.51 -11.71
C ARG A 104 18.41 25.90 -10.55
N GLN A 105 17.83 25.89 -9.38
CA GLN A 105 18.32 25.13 -8.24
C GLN A 105 17.76 23.71 -8.29
N THR A 106 18.55 22.75 -7.80
CA THR A 106 18.15 21.33 -7.72
C THR A 106 18.28 20.81 -6.31
N ARG A 107 17.34 19.99 -5.89
CA ARG A 107 17.35 19.30 -4.60
C ARG A 107 16.95 17.85 -4.76
N ASP A 108 17.56 17.00 -3.95
CA ASP A 108 17.23 15.58 -3.86
C ASP A 108 16.81 15.22 -2.45
N TRP A 109 15.87 14.29 -2.38
CA TRP A 109 15.52 13.60 -1.15
C TRP A 109 15.57 12.09 -1.43
N LYS A 110 16.36 11.40 -0.64
CA LYS A 110 16.59 9.97 -0.77
C LYS A 110 15.99 9.21 0.38
N TRP A 111 15.34 8.13 0.09
CA TRP A 111 14.77 7.19 1.05
C TRP A 111 15.14 5.77 0.69
N THR A 112 15.19 4.94 1.70
CA THR A 112 15.23 3.49 1.57
C THR A 112 13.98 2.93 2.22
N ILE A 113 13.21 2.12 1.47
CA ILE A 113 12.07 1.37 1.97
C ILE A 113 12.52 -0.08 2.12
N GLU A 114 12.62 -0.56 3.34
CA GLU A 114 12.96 -1.95 3.66
C GLU A 114 11.69 -2.72 4.02
N VAL A 115 11.41 -3.80 3.30
CA VAL A 115 10.33 -4.74 3.58
C VAL A 115 10.94 -6.01 4.15
N THR A 116 10.58 -6.37 5.37
CA THR A 116 11.05 -7.58 6.06
C THR A 116 9.92 -8.59 6.17
N ASN A 117 10.18 -9.83 5.75
CA ASN A 117 9.28 -10.96 5.87
C ASN A 117 9.83 -11.97 6.90
N SER A 118 9.09 -12.21 7.97
CA SER A 118 9.38 -13.21 9.00
C SER A 118 8.58 -14.50 8.85
N HIS A 119 7.85 -14.68 7.75
CA HIS A 119 7.25 -15.96 7.41
C HIS A 119 8.31 -16.93 6.89
N THR A 120 8.04 -18.23 7.04
CA THR A 120 8.85 -19.32 6.51
C THR A 120 8.68 -19.56 5.00
N GLN A 121 7.80 -18.78 4.36
CA GLN A 121 7.51 -18.82 2.93
C GLN A 121 7.66 -17.43 2.32
N PRO A 122 7.97 -17.32 1.02
CA PRO A 122 7.93 -16.04 0.32
C PRO A 122 6.51 -15.46 0.34
N VAL A 123 6.42 -14.13 0.41
CA VAL A 123 5.13 -13.43 0.42
C VAL A 123 5.09 -12.33 -0.63
N ALA A 124 3.92 -12.16 -1.25
CA ALA A 124 3.66 -11.01 -2.10
C ALA A 124 3.39 -9.77 -1.22
N VAL A 125 4.10 -8.69 -1.49
CA VAL A 125 3.93 -7.39 -0.82
C VAL A 125 3.76 -6.32 -1.88
N ARG A 126 2.69 -5.54 -1.76
CA ARG A 126 2.48 -4.31 -2.52
C ARG A 126 2.85 -3.13 -1.64
N VAL A 127 3.83 -2.37 -2.08
CA VAL A 127 4.20 -1.11 -1.44
C VAL A 127 3.62 0.02 -2.26
N GLU A 128 2.85 0.89 -1.64
CA GLU A 128 2.25 2.07 -2.25
C GLU A 128 2.75 3.34 -1.56
N ASP A 129 3.11 4.32 -2.38
CA ASP A 129 3.59 5.61 -1.92
C ASP A 129 3.07 6.71 -2.86
N PRO A 130 2.45 7.78 -2.33
CA PRO A 130 1.94 8.83 -3.18
C PRO A 130 3.05 9.52 -3.96
N GLU A 131 2.78 9.91 -5.21
CA GLU A 131 3.67 10.80 -5.93
C GLU A 131 3.78 12.16 -5.20
N PRO A 132 4.95 12.82 -5.29
CA PRO A 132 5.09 14.18 -4.78
C PRO A 132 4.07 15.12 -5.43
N GLN A 133 3.32 15.85 -4.62
CA GLN A 133 2.40 16.86 -5.14
C GLN A 133 3.16 18.15 -5.43
N ILE A 134 2.91 18.72 -6.60
CA ILE A 134 3.57 19.94 -7.07
C ILE A 134 2.56 21.09 -6.94
N GLY A 135 2.90 22.09 -6.12
CA GLY A 135 2.05 23.27 -5.91
C GLY A 135 2.24 24.38 -6.93
N ASP A 136 3.31 24.34 -7.72
CA ASP A 136 3.63 25.37 -8.72
C ASP A 136 4.21 24.72 -9.98
N SER A 137 3.71 25.10 -11.14
CA SER A 137 4.11 24.56 -12.44
C SER A 137 5.57 24.86 -12.84
N ALA A 138 6.22 25.83 -12.19
CA ALA A 138 7.64 26.12 -12.39
C ALA A 138 8.55 25.10 -11.71
N ILE A 139 8.01 24.26 -10.81
CA ILE A 139 8.74 23.17 -10.14
C ILE A 139 8.63 21.91 -11.01
N GLU A 140 9.76 21.34 -11.34
CA GLU A 140 9.83 20.05 -12.00
C GLU A 140 10.22 19.01 -10.96
N VAL A 141 9.51 17.87 -10.93
CA VAL A 141 9.79 16.76 -10.02
C VAL A 141 9.96 15.48 -10.81
N LYS A 142 10.99 14.71 -10.46
CA LYS A 142 11.27 13.40 -11.00
C LYS A 142 11.44 12.40 -9.88
N VAL A 143 10.79 11.27 -10.00
CA VAL A 143 10.96 10.12 -9.12
C VAL A 143 11.89 9.13 -9.78
N VAL A 144 12.93 8.73 -9.04
CA VAL A 144 13.88 7.69 -9.44
C VAL A 144 13.87 6.63 -8.36
N ALA A 145 13.54 5.39 -8.71
CA ALA A 145 13.52 4.29 -7.76
C ALA A 145 14.08 2.99 -8.37
N LYS A 146 14.62 2.15 -7.52
CA LYS A 146 15.10 0.82 -7.86
C LYS A 146 14.59 -0.19 -6.83
N PRO A 147 13.74 -1.16 -7.26
CA PRO A 147 13.16 -1.30 -8.61
C PRO A 147 12.27 -0.10 -8.99
N ALA A 148 12.01 0.08 -10.28
CA ALA A 148 11.11 1.12 -10.77
C ALA A 148 9.66 0.80 -10.36
N PRO A 149 8.86 1.80 -9.94
CA PRO A 149 7.45 1.62 -9.64
C PRO A 149 6.60 1.55 -10.91
N VAL A 150 5.43 0.98 -10.78
CA VAL A 150 4.30 1.27 -11.66
C VAL A 150 3.57 2.48 -11.08
N VAL A 151 3.37 3.52 -11.90
CA VAL A 151 2.64 4.72 -11.48
C VAL A 151 1.22 4.65 -12.02
N LYS A 152 0.25 4.76 -11.13
CA LYS A 152 -1.17 4.84 -11.48
C LYS A 152 -1.87 5.76 -10.48
N ASP A 153 -2.73 6.63 -10.97
CA ASP A 153 -3.55 7.54 -10.16
C ASP A 153 -2.72 8.32 -9.11
N HIS A 154 -1.54 8.80 -9.51
CA HIS A 154 -0.58 9.50 -8.63
C HIS A 154 -0.05 8.66 -7.46
N VAL A 155 -0.01 7.35 -7.62
CA VAL A 155 0.56 6.42 -6.64
C VAL A 155 1.69 5.61 -7.27
N ASN A 156 2.87 5.67 -6.66
CA ASN A 156 3.98 4.78 -6.97
C ASN A 156 3.70 3.42 -6.33
N THR A 157 3.65 2.37 -7.13
CA THR A 157 3.33 1.01 -6.69
C THR A 157 4.46 0.05 -7.03
N TRP A 158 4.96 -0.66 -6.02
CA TRP A 158 5.93 -1.75 -6.17
C TRP A 158 5.28 -3.07 -5.76
N ASN A 159 5.28 -4.05 -6.67
CA ASN A 159 4.86 -5.41 -6.37
C ASN A 159 6.11 -6.25 -6.16
N LEU A 160 6.33 -6.68 -4.93
CA LEU A 160 7.51 -7.41 -4.49
C LEU A 160 7.16 -8.85 -4.12
N THR A 161 8.05 -9.78 -4.41
CA THR A 161 8.06 -11.09 -3.76
C THR A 161 9.19 -11.07 -2.73
N VAL A 162 8.83 -10.96 -1.45
CA VAL A 162 9.82 -10.92 -0.37
C VAL A 162 10.14 -12.35 0.06
N PRO A 163 11.43 -12.77 0.02
CA PRO A 163 11.79 -14.15 0.31
C PRO A 163 11.45 -14.55 1.75
N ALA A 164 11.37 -15.87 1.98
CA ALA A 164 11.16 -16.42 3.32
C ALA A 164 12.26 -15.96 4.28
N SER A 165 11.87 -15.51 5.48
CA SER A 165 12.80 -15.03 6.51
C SER A 165 13.81 -14.01 5.97
N GLY A 166 13.40 -13.18 5.00
CA GLY A 166 14.27 -12.31 4.23
C GLY A 166 13.75 -10.89 4.10
N LYS A 167 14.44 -10.14 3.26
CA LYS A 167 14.16 -8.72 3.04
C LYS A 167 14.16 -8.37 1.55
N SER A 168 13.43 -7.31 1.22
CA SER A 168 13.52 -6.60 -0.06
C SER A 168 13.68 -5.11 0.21
N VAL A 169 14.43 -4.44 -0.66
CA VAL A 169 14.75 -3.02 -0.51
C VAL A 169 14.32 -2.27 -1.77
N ILE A 170 13.76 -1.09 -1.58
CA ILE A 170 13.47 -0.11 -2.62
C ILE A 170 14.32 1.12 -2.30
N ASP A 171 15.22 1.48 -3.20
CA ASP A 171 15.89 2.76 -3.18
C ASP A 171 15.03 3.78 -3.93
N TYR A 172 14.71 4.88 -3.27
CA TYR A 172 13.75 5.86 -3.76
C TYR A 172 14.31 7.27 -3.62
N THR A 173 14.34 8.01 -4.72
CA THR A 173 14.82 9.40 -4.76
C THR A 173 13.78 10.28 -5.44
N VAL A 174 13.48 11.41 -4.81
CA VAL A 174 12.75 12.52 -5.41
C VAL A 174 13.76 13.59 -5.77
N GLU A 175 13.87 13.90 -7.05
CA GLU A 175 14.67 14.99 -7.57
C GLU A 175 13.73 16.14 -7.90
N ALA A 176 13.96 17.33 -7.37
CA ALA A 176 13.18 18.51 -7.69
C ALA A 176 14.10 19.62 -8.23
N SER A 177 13.57 20.37 -9.20
CA SER A 177 14.23 21.51 -9.83
C SER A 177 13.26 22.68 -9.89
N ALA A 178 13.72 23.87 -9.48
CA ALA A 178 12.94 25.09 -9.48
C ALA A 178 13.79 26.30 -9.91
N PRO A 179 13.19 27.43 -10.35
CA PRO A 179 13.91 28.70 -10.53
C PRO A 179 14.73 29.10 -9.31
N GLU A 180 15.84 29.81 -9.53
CA GLU A 180 16.81 30.16 -8.47
C GLU A 180 16.21 31.04 -7.38
N ASP A 181 15.24 31.87 -7.71
CA ASP A 181 14.52 32.80 -6.83
C ASP A 181 13.36 32.15 -6.06
N MET A 182 13.04 30.89 -6.36
CA MET A 182 11.95 30.17 -5.73
C MET A 182 12.43 29.34 -4.53
N HIS A 183 11.81 29.54 -3.36
CA HIS A 183 11.99 28.66 -2.21
C HIS A 183 10.94 27.55 -2.25
N PHE A 184 11.39 26.30 -2.26
CA PHE A 184 10.50 25.15 -2.19
C PHE A 184 10.95 24.15 -1.12
N ILE A 185 9.97 23.52 -0.51
CA ILE A 185 10.14 22.53 0.55
C ILE A 185 9.41 21.27 0.12
N TYR A 186 10.02 20.12 0.30
CA TYR A 186 9.36 18.84 0.19
C TYR A 186 9.13 18.30 1.60
N GLY A 187 7.86 18.19 1.98
CA GLY A 187 7.44 17.61 3.26
C GLY A 187 6.72 16.28 3.04
N ARG A 188 6.89 15.39 3.96
CA ARG A 188 6.13 14.13 4.11
C ARG A 188 5.60 14.03 5.52
#